data_07b1477dc8b71e12fc040aecd194d334
#
_entry.id   07b1477dc8b71e12fc040aecd194d334
#
_cell.length_a   1.000
_cell.length_b   1.000
_cell.length_c   1.000
_cell.angle_alpha   90.00
_cell.angle_beta   90.00
_cell.angle_gamma   90.00
#
_symmetry.space_group_name_H-M   'P 1'
#
loop_
_entity.id
_entity.type
_entity.pdbx_description
1 polymer ?
#
loop_
_entity_poly.entity_id
_entity_poly.type
_entity_poly.pdbx_seq_one_letter_code
_entity_poly.pdbx_strand_id
1 'polypeptide(L)'
;MNLQIDPASRVHLSAPDQQAIACTLGSLQQGFSTRDAQRLTGVYSDDADWVNAFGSRKRGGPEIVAYLRGLFADANFNAGKLVADPEISLRVLNAETVTVSGHLRIRGQRLLDGGVIEERDNHSIRVLQRQADGRWLIVSEMYMDANREPSYAGHS
;
A
#
# COMPACT_ATOMS: atom_id res chain seq x y z
N MET A 1 -0.30 -5.82 -12.67
CA MET A 1 -0.49 -6.21 -11.26
C MET A 1 -1.04 -7.64 -11.23
N ASN A 2 -0.31 -8.53 -10.62
CA ASN A 2 -0.75 -9.92 -10.48
C ASN A 2 -1.39 -10.08 -9.09
N LEU A 3 -2.71 -9.90 -9.02
CA LEU A 3 -3.48 -10.02 -7.80
C LEU A 3 -3.82 -11.50 -7.57
N GLN A 4 -3.24 -12.09 -6.54
CA GLN A 4 -3.55 -13.45 -6.12
C GLN A 4 -4.66 -13.43 -5.06
N ILE A 5 -5.70 -14.24 -5.24
CA ILE A 5 -6.73 -14.44 -4.22
C ILE A 5 -6.25 -15.53 -3.27
N ASP A 6 -6.13 -15.18 -1.99
CA ASP A 6 -5.73 -16.12 -0.94
C ASP A 6 -6.75 -17.26 -0.82
N PRO A 7 -6.32 -18.54 -0.88
CA PRO A 7 -7.21 -19.69 -0.69
C PRO A 7 -7.94 -19.71 0.66
N ALA A 8 -7.44 -18.99 1.68
CA ALA A 8 -8.12 -18.81 2.95
C ALA A 8 -9.34 -17.87 2.89
N SER A 9 -9.65 -17.31 1.72
CA SER A 9 -10.88 -16.53 1.51
C SER A 9 -12.11 -17.40 1.71
N ARG A 10 -13.01 -16.95 2.59
CA ARG A 10 -14.20 -17.72 3.00
C ARG A 10 -15.45 -17.39 2.21
N VAL A 11 -15.43 -16.30 1.46
CA VAL A 11 -16.58 -15.75 0.71
C VAL A 11 -16.11 -15.39 -0.68
N HIS A 12 -16.96 -15.67 -1.67
CA HIS A 12 -16.75 -15.20 -3.03
C HIS A 12 -17.32 -13.79 -3.19
N LEU A 13 -16.50 -12.89 -3.73
CA LEU A 13 -16.95 -11.54 -4.11
C LEU A 13 -17.67 -11.60 -5.47
N SER A 14 -18.67 -10.75 -5.62
CA SER A 14 -19.31 -10.53 -6.93
C SER A 14 -18.31 -9.98 -7.96
N ALA A 15 -18.58 -10.17 -9.24
CA ALA A 15 -17.73 -9.60 -10.28
C ALA A 15 -17.64 -8.07 -10.21
N PRO A 16 -18.71 -7.30 -9.93
CA PRO A 16 -18.62 -5.86 -9.70
C PRO A 16 -17.72 -5.49 -8.53
N ASP A 17 -17.77 -6.22 -7.41
CA ASP A 17 -16.91 -5.95 -6.26
C ASP A 17 -15.44 -6.24 -6.57
N GLN A 18 -15.16 -7.34 -7.25
CA GLN A 18 -13.80 -7.66 -7.71
C GLN A 18 -13.24 -6.55 -8.62
N GLN A 19 -14.06 -6.04 -9.54
CA GLN A 19 -13.68 -4.95 -10.42
C GLN A 19 -13.44 -3.64 -9.65
N ALA A 20 -14.28 -3.32 -8.67
CA ALA A 20 -14.13 -2.12 -7.85
C ALA A 20 -12.84 -2.17 -7.00
N ILE A 21 -12.51 -3.32 -6.41
CA ILE A 21 -11.26 -3.53 -5.69
C ILE A 21 -10.06 -3.38 -6.63
N ALA A 22 -10.11 -4.01 -7.79
CA ALA A 22 -9.05 -3.90 -8.79
C ALA A 22 -8.83 -2.45 -9.26
N CYS A 23 -9.89 -1.68 -9.39
CA CYS A 23 -9.83 -0.25 -9.72
C CYS A 23 -9.08 0.55 -8.65
N THR A 24 -9.42 0.36 -7.37
CA THR A 24 -8.78 1.05 -6.25
C THR A 24 -7.31 0.68 -6.13
N LEU A 25 -6.97 -0.60 -6.19
CA LEU A 25 -5.59 -1.07 -6.12
C LEU A 25 -4.78 -0.65 -7.36
N GLY A 26 -5.39 -0.64 -8.52
CA GLY A 26 -4.78 -0.15 -9.77
C GLY A 26 -4.44 1.35 -9.70
N SER A 27 -5.35 2.15 -9.16
CA SER A 27 -5.11 3.59 -8.93
C SER A 27 -3.98 3.83 -7.93
N LEU A 28 -3.93 3.06 -6.84
CA LEU A 28 -2.84 3.10 -5.87
C LEU A 28 -1.49 2.79 -6.53
N GLN A 29 -1.41 1.69 -7.27
CA GLN A 29 -0.19 1.28 -7.96
C GLN A 29 0.26 2.31 -8.99
N GLN A 30 -0.66 2.83 -9.79
CA GLN A 30 -0.34 3.84 -10.79
C GLN A 30 0.13 5.15 -10.15
N GLY A 31 -0.51 5.60 -9.07
CA GLY A 31 -0.09 6.78 -8.33
C GLY A 31 1.37 6.67 -7.87
N PHE A 32 1.74 5.55 -7.29
CA PHE A 32 3.13 5.30 -6.87
C PHE A 32 4.09 5.13 -8.04
N SER A 33 3.74 4.41 -9.08
CA SER A 33 4.65 4.15 -10.21
C SER A 33 4.90 5.40 -11.06
N THR A 34 3.90 6.26 -11.21
CA THR A 34 4.00 7.50 -11.99
C THR A 34 4.32 8.74 -11.14
N ARG A 35 4.40 8.59 -9.81
CA ARG A 35 4.58 9.70 -8.85
C ARG A 35 3.48 10.77 -8.97
N ASP A 36 2.27 10.33 -9.24
CA ASP A 36 1.10 11.19 -9.43
C ASP A 36 0.10 11.00 -8.30
N ALA A 37 0.14 11.91 -7.31
CA ALA A 37 -0.76 11.87 -6.17
C ALA A 37 -2.24 12.14 -6.54
N GLN A 38 -2.51 12.74 -7.70
CA GLN A 38 -3.87 12.97 -8.16
C GLN A 38 -4.61 11.63 -8.40
N ARG A 39 -3.89 10.59 -8.80
CA ARG A 39 -4.43 9.24 -8.99
C ARG A 39 -4.88 8.57 -7.69
N LEU A 40 -4.46 9.11 -6.55
CA LEU A 40 -4.83 8.60 -5.21
C LEU A 40 -6.11 9.24 -4.68
N THR A 41 -6.65 10.23 -5.37
CA THR A 41 -7.95 10.83 -5.02
C THR A 41 -9.05 9.78 -5.15
N GLY A 42 -9.78 9.53 -4.06
CA GLY A 42 -10.82 8.51 -4.01
C GLY A 42 -10.31 7.07 -3.81
N VAL A 43 -9.05 6.87 -3.46
CA VAL A 43 -8.49 5.56 -3.06
C VAL A 43 -8.69 5.29 -1.58
N TYR A 44 -8.57 6.32 -0.75
CA TYR A 44 -8.70 6.23 0.71
C TYR A 44 -10.05 6.77 1.18
N SER A 45 -10.61 6.17 2.23
CA SER A 45 -11.80 6.71 2.90
C SER A 45 -11.48 8.04 3.61
N ASP A 46 -12.54 8.81 3.91
CA ASP A 46 -12.40 10.11 4.56
C ASP A 46 -11.83 10.02 5.98
N ASP A 47 -11.89 8.84 6.60
CA ASP A 47 -11.43 8.54 7.95
C ASP A 47 -10.33 7.47 7.99
N ALA A 48 -9.70 7.16 6.87
CA ALA A 48 -8.68 6.11 6.77
C ALA A 48 -7.52 6.33 7.76
N ASP A 49 -7.08 5.25 8.40
CA ASP A 49 -5.83 5.22 9.14
C ASP A 49 -4.67 4.87 8.21
N TRP A 50 -3.57 5.59 8.34
CA TRP A 50 -2.39 5.34 7.53
C TRP A 50 -1.10 5.51 8.35
N VAL A 51 -0.18 4.55 8.20
CA VAL A 51 1.12 4.59 8.88
C VAL A 51 2.21 4.20 7.89
N ASN A 52 3.25 5.03 7.76
CA ASN A 52 4.40 4.69 6.94
C ASN A 52 5.38 3.75 7.66
N ALA A 53 6.41 3.31 6.95
CA ALA A 53 7.43 2.40 7.48
C ALA A 53 8.27 2.98 8.64
N PHE A 54 8.16 4.28 8.91
CA PHE A 54 8.90 4.99 9.96
C PHE A 54 8.01 5.43 11.14
N GLY A 55 6.74 5.05 11.13
CA GLY A 55 5.79 5.37 12.20
C GLY A 55 5.08 6.72 12.06
N SER A 56 5.27 7.45 10.95
CA SER A 56 4.47 8.65 10.68
C SER A 56 3.02 8.27 10.39
N ARG A 57 2.09 8.91 11.09
CA ARG A 57 0.66 8.65 10.99
C ARG A 57 -0.05 9.77 10.24
N LYS A 58 -1.02 9.39 9.40
CA LYS A 58 -1.94 10.30 8.72
C LYS A 58 -3.37 9.79 8.87
N ARG A 59 -4.32 10.70 8.87
CA ARG A 59 -5.75 10.38 9.03
C ARG A 59 -6.58 10.99 7.91
N GLY A 60 -7.32 10.13 7.24
CA GLY A 60 -8.24 10.53 6.16
C GLY A 60 -7.58 10.73 4.82
N GLY A 61 -8.33 10.44 3.76
CA GLY A 61 -7.86 10.50 2.38
C GLY A 61 -7.17 11.82 2.01
N PRO A 62 -7.74 13.01 2.32
CA PRO A 62 -7.11 14.28 1.99
C PRO A 62 -5.73 14.48 2.61
N GLU A 63 -5.55 14.14 3.88
CA GLU A 63 -4.26 14.26 4.57
C GLU A 63 -3.23 13.26 4.03
N ILE A 64 -3.66 12.02 3.76
CA ILE A 64 -2.81 10.97 3.18
C ILE A 64 -2.31 11.39 1.79
N VAL A 65 -3.21 11.85 0.93
CA VAL A 65 -2.87 12.27 -0.44
C VAL A 65 -1.95 13.50 -0.43
N ALA A 66 -2.17 14.45 0.48
CA ALA A 66 -1.29 15.62 0.63
C ALA A 66 0.13 15.20 1.06
N TYR A 67 0.24 14.26 2.01
CA TYR A 67 1.53 13.71 2.42
C TYR A 67 2.24 12.98 1.26
N LEU A 68 1.53 12.11 0.54
CA LEU A 68 2.08 11.37 -0.59
C LEU A 68 2.47 12.27 -1.75
N ARG A 69 1.77 13.38 -1.97
CA ARG A 69 2.18 14.40 -2.95
C ARG A 69 3.55 14.97 -2.63
N GLY A 70 3.81 15.29 -1.36
CA GLY A 70 5.13 15.73 -0.91
C GLY A 70 6.20 14.65 -1.09
N LEU A 71 5.87 13.39 -0.76
CA LEU A 71 6.78 12.26 -0.92
C LEU A 71 7.14 12.04 -2.40
N PHE A 72 6.17 12.13 -3.30
CA PHE A 72 6.39 11.95 -4.75
C PHE A 72 7.20 13.07 -5.39
N ALA A 73 7.31 14.22 -4.73
CA ALA A 73 8.20 15.32 -5.12
C ALA A 73 9.62 15.17 -4.55
N ASP A 74 9.85 14.25 -3.62
CA ASP A 74 11.12 14.07 -2.95
C ASP A 74 12.12 13.29 -3.82
N ALA A 75 13.27 13.90 -4.11
CA ALA A 75 14.29 13.32 -4.98
C ALA A 75 14.94 12.07 -4.37
N ASN A 76 15.10 12.00 -3.04
CA ASN A 76 15.68 10.86 -2.36
C ASN A 76 14.77 9.64 -2.45
N PHE A 77 13.47 9.85 -2.24
CA PHE A 77 12.47 8.81 -2.44
C PHE A 77 12.42 8.32 -3.89
N ASN A 78 12.43 9.25 -4.86
CA ASN A 78 12.30 8.95 -6.27
C ASN A 78 13.55 8.30 -6.88
N ALA A 79 14.70 8.36 -6.22
CA ALA A 79 15.91 7.63 -6.63
C ALA A 79 15.74 6.11 -6.53
N GLY A 80 14.79 5.63 -5.74
CA GLY A 80 14.51 4.21 -5.57
C GLY A 80 13.87 3.57 -6.79
N LYS A 81 14.28 2.31 -7.05
CA LYS A 81 13.72 1.49 -8.15
C LYS A 81 13.30 0.13 -7.62
N LEU A 82 12.18 -0.36 -8.09
CA LEU A 82 11.72 -1.72 -7.81
C LEU A 82 12.73 -2.74 -8.34
N VAL A 83 12.99 -3.76 -7.53
CA VAL A 83 13.86 -4.90 -7.89
C VAL A 83 13.10 -5.92 -8.74
N ALA A 84 11.80 -6.08 -8.46
CA ALA A 84 10.88 -6.98 -9.14
C ALA A 84 9.46 -6.45 -9.02
N ASP A 85 8.53 -7.06 -9.74
CA ASP A 85 7.11 -6.74 -9.61
C ASP A 85 6.63 -7.01 -8.17
N PRO A 86 5.78 -6.13 -7.61
CA PRO A 86 5.21 -6.34 -6.29
C PRO A 86 4.37 -7.62 -6.21
N GLU A 87 4.54 -8.35 -5.13
CA GLU A 87 3.69 -9.49 -4.79
C GLU A 87 2.47 -8.97 -4.03
N ILE A 88 1.27 -9.23 -4.55
CA ILE A 88 0.01 -8.75 -3.98
C ILE A 88 -0.93 -9.94 -3.74
N SER A 89 -1.39 -10.09 -2.50
CA SER A 89 -2.35 -11.13 -2.12
C SER A 89 -3.59 -10.52 -1.46
N LEU A 90 -4.76 -10.91 -1.93
CA LEU A 90 -6.06 -10.47 -1.42
C LEU A 90 -6.74 -11.61 -0.67
N ARG A 91 -7.19 -11.33 0.55
CA ARG A 91 -8.00 -12.23 1.35
C ARG A 91 -9.36 -11.63 1.62
N VAL A 92 -10.41 -12.33 1.27
CA VAL A 92 -11.80 -11.92 1.53
C VAL A 92 -12.18 -12.34 2.95
N LEU A 93 -12.52 -11.39 3.79
CA LEU A 93 -12.96 -11.64 5.17
C LEU A 93 -14.48 -11.83 5.24
N ASN A 94 -15.23 -11.01 4.55
CA ASN A 94 -16.69 -11.07 4.40
C ASN A 94 -17.11 -10.30 3.13
N ALA A 95 -18.41 -10.20 2.89
CA ALA A 95 -18.94 -9.55 1.69
C ALA A 95 -18.59 -8.04 1.54
N GLU A 96 -18.13 -7.40 2.61
CA GLU A 96 -17.88 -5.95 2.66
C GLU A 96 -16.44 -5.60 3.06
N THR A 97 -15.60 -6.60 3.36
CA THR A 97 -14.26 -6.36 3.89
C THR A 97 -13.25 -7.34 3.32
N VAL A 98 -12.16 -6.78 2.79
CA VAL A 98 -11.00 -7.56 2.35
C VAL A 98 -9.72 -7.01 2.98
N THR A 99 -8.73 -7.87 3.13
CA THR A 99 -7.35 -7.47 3.41
C THR A 99 -6.49 -7.70 2.18
N VAL A 100 -5.51 -6.83 1.98
CA VAL A 100 -4.54 -6.94 0.90
C VAL A 100 -3.14 -6.85 1.48
N SER A 101 -2.36 -7.89 1.32
CA SER A 101 -0.95 -7.91 1.68
C SER A 101 -0.12 -7.55 0.46
N GLY A 102 0.91 -6.74 0.66
CA GLY A 102 1.86 -6.39 -0.37
C GLY A 102 3.28 -6.60 0.10
N HIS A 103 4.13 -7.08 -0.80
CA HIS A 103 5.57 -7.18 -0.59
C HIS A 103 6.28 -6.61 -1.80
N LEU A 104 7.25 -5.72 -1.57
CA LEU A 104 8.07 -5.14 -2.61
C LEU A 104 9.46 -4.83 -2.10
N ARG A 105 10.46 -4.90 -3.00
CA ARG A 105 11.83 -4.54 -2.72
C ARG A 105 12.26 -3.37 -3.58
N ILE A 106 12.92 -2.39 -2.95
CA ILE A 106 13.35 -1.15 -3.59
C ILE A 106 14.83 -0.95 -3.32
N ARG A 107 15.61 -0.63 -4.35
CA ARG A 107 17.03 -0.29 -4.25
C ARG A 107 17.29 1.15 -4.64
N GLY A 108 18.31 1.73 -4.03
CA GLY A 108 18.87 3.01 -4.45
C GLY A 108 18.14 4.24 -3.91
N GLN A 109 17.23 4.11 -2.95
CA GLN A 109 16.72 5.28 -2.24
C GLN A 109 17.84 5.95 -1.45
N ARG A 110 17.79 7.27 -1.32
CA ARG A 110 18.81 8.04 -0.64
C ARG A 110 18.38 8.44 0.77
N LEU A 111 19.37 8.50 1.66
CA LEU A 111 19.23 9.06 2.99
C LEU A 111 19.40 10.58 2.95
N LEU A 112 18.91 11.27 3.99
CA LEU A 112 19.02 12.72 4.11
C LEU A 112 20.48 13.20 4.21
N ASP A 113 21.39 12.39 4.72
CA ASP A 113 22.84 12.66 4.82
C ASP A 113 23.61 12.38 3.53
N GLY A 114 22.93 11.97 2.45
CA GLY A 114 23.52 11.63 1.16
C GLY A 114 23.94 10.17 1.00
N GLY A 115 23.77 9.34 2.04
CA GLY A 115 23.96 7.88 1.96
C GLY A 115 22.90 7.24 1.05
N VAL A 116 23.14 5.99 0.68
CA VAL A 116 22.22 5.18 -0.13
C VAL A 116 21.70 4.03 0.71
N ILE A 117 20.39 3.82 0.66
CA ILE A 117 19.76 2.61 1.19
C ILE A 117 19.97 1.52 0.16
N GLU A 118 20.75 0.50 0.50
CA GLU A 118 21.06 -0.59 -0.42
C GLU A 118 19.79 -1.27 -0.91
N GLU A 119 18.96 -1.74 0.01
CA GLU A 119 17.65 -2.32 -0.32
C GLU A 119 16.66 -2.06 0.81
N ARG A 120 15.45 -1.68 0.45
CA ARG A 120 14.27 -1.73 1.31
C ARG A 120 13.47 -2.97 1.02
N ASP A 121 13.12 -3.69 2.06
CA ASP A 121 12.23 -4.85 2.03
C ASP A 121 10.89 -4.46 2.67
N ASN A 122 10.03 -3.88 1.84
CA ASN A 122 8.77 -3.29 2.29
C ASN A 122 7.63 -4.30 2.25
N HIS A 123 7.00 -4.46 3.40
CA HIS A 123 5.73 -5.15 3.54
C HIS A 123 4.62 -4.14 3.82
N SER A 124 3.44 -4.45 3.36
CA SER A 124 2.25 -3.65 3.67
C SER A 124 1.06 -4.56 3.91
N ILE A 125 0.16 -4.07 4.75
CA ILE A 125 -1.17 -4.63 4.88
C ILE A 125 -2.17 -3.49 4.82
N ARG A 126 -3.26 -3.70 4.10
CA ARG A 126 -4.36 -2.75 3.99
C ARG A 126 -5.70 -3.44 4.09
N VAL A 127 -6.65 -2.73 4.64
CA VAL A 127 -8.04 -3.14 4.73
C VAL A 127 -8.84 -2.28 3.76
N LEU A 128 -9.61 -2.91 2.89
CA LEU A 128 -10.59 -2.24 2.05
C LEU A 128 -11.98 -2.59 2.51
N GLN A 129 -12.86 -1.60 2.50
CA GLN A 129 -14.28 -1.78 2.79
C GLN A 129 -15.16 -1.26 1.65
N ARG A 130 -16.24 -2.01 1.41
CA ARG A 130 -17.27 -1.63 0.45
C ARG A 130 -18.06 -0.45 0.98
N GLN A 131 -18.17 0.59 0.18
CA GLN A 131 -18.97 1.78 0.47
C GLN A 131 -20.41 1.60 -0.01
N ALA A 132 -21.32 2.46 0.48
CA ALA A 132 -22.71 2.41 0.09
C ALA A 132 -22.95 2.59 -1.42
N ASP A 133 -22.06 3.32 -2.10
CA ASP A 133 -22.09 3.54 -3.55
C ASP A 133 -21.42 2.41 -4.38
N GLY A 134 -20.96 1.35 -3.74
CA GLY A 134 -20.33 0.20 -4.38
C GLY A 134 -18.82 0.34 -4.60
N ARG A 135 -18.21 1.50 -4.32
CA ARG A 135 -16.75 1.63 -4.33
C ARG A 135 -16.13 0.83 -3.18
N TRP A 136 -14.91 0.38 -3.40
CA TRP A 136 -14.09 -0.23 -2.36
C TRP A 136 -12.93 0.71 -2.04
N LEU A 137 -12.87 1.22 -0.81
CA LEU A 137 -11.86 2.18 -0.40
C LEU A 137 -10.94 1.59 0.67
N ILE A 138 -9.69 2.03 0.69
CA ILE A 138 -8.74 1.70 1.75
C ILE A 138 -9.16 2.46 3.00
N VAL A 139 -9.46 1.72 4.06
CA VAL A 139 -9.84 2.28 5.38
C VAL A 139 -8.70 2.20 6.39
N SER A 140 -7.72 1.35 6.15
CA SER A 140 -6.52 1.24 6.98
C SER A 140 -5.36 0.72 6.15
N GLU A 141 -4.19 1.30 6.32
CA GLU A 141 -2.96 0.88 5.62
C GLU A 141 -1.74 1.10 6.50
N MET A 142 -0.88 0.10 6.57
CA MET A 142 0.40 0.19 7.26
C MET A 142 1.52 -0.38 6.40
N TYR A 143 2.66 0.27 6.45
CA TYR A 143 3.90 -0.18 5.84
C TYR A 143 4.93 -0.53 6.89
N MET A 144 5.78 -1.51 6.59
CA MET A 144 6.90 -1.94 7.40
C MET A 144 8.11 -2.20 6.51
N ASP A 145 9.30 -1.85 6.99
CA ASP A 145 10.56 -2.25 6.37
C ASP A 145 11.18 -3.39 7.18
N ALA A 146 11.34 -4.55 6.58
CA ALA A 146 11.86 -5.76 7.24
C ALA A 146 13.38 -5.73 7.44
N ASN A 147 14.11 -4.83 6.78
CA ASN A 147 15.56 -4.67 6.92
C ASN A 147 15.92 -3.90 8.19
N ARG A 148 15.50 -4.43 9.34
CA ARG A 148 15.86 -3.92 10.66
C ARG A 148 16.45 -5.02 11.51
N GLU A 149 17.41 -4.66 12.36
CA GLU A 149 18.00 -5.60 13.31
C GLU A 149 16.92 -6.12 14.28
N PRO A 150 16.75 -7.45 14.36
CA PRO A 150 15.80 -8.02 15.30
C PRO A 150 16.31 -7.89 16.73
N SER A 151 15.41 -7.59 17.65
CA SER A 151 15.73 -7.50 19.08
C SER A 151 15.51 -8.80 19.86
N TYR A 152 15.06 -9.85 19.16
CA TYR A 152 14.82 -11.17 19.75
C TYR A 152 15.08 -12.27 18.72
N ALA A 153 15.40 -13.47 19.21
CA ALA A 153 15.59 -14.66 18.37
C ALA A 153 14.23 -15.29 18.00
N GLY A 154 14.21 -16.03 16.89
CA GLY A 154 13.04 -16.83 16.49
C GLY A 154 12.07 -16.15 15.53
N HIS A 155 12.43 -15.01 14.95
CA HIS A 155 11.74 -14.48 13.78
C HIS A 155 12.32 -15.14 12.52
N SER A 156 11.52 -15.60 11.66
CA SER A 156 11.92 -16.20 10.37
C SER A 156 11.17 -15.50 9.23
#